data_c5a9908ebb3bfadf4badb76b16ca56bc
#
_entry.id   c5a9908ebb3bfadf4badb76b16ca56bc
#
_cell.length_a   1.000
_cell.length_b   1.000
_cell.length_c   1.000
_cell.angle_alpha   90.00
_cell.angle_beta   90.00
_cell.angle_gamma   90.00
#
_symmetry.space_group_name_H-M   'P 1'
#
loop_
_entity.id
_entity.type
_entity.pdbx_description
1 polymer ?
#
loop_
_entity_poly.entity_id
_entity_poly.type
_entity_poly.pdbx_seq_one_letter_code
_entity_poly.pdbx_strand_id
1 'polypeptide(L)' 'MITTELIKQLRDETGVSVMQCKKALEEVGGDIEKARIVL' A
#
# COMPACT_ATOMS: atom_id res chain seq x y z
N MET A 1 -11.43 -3.00 -0.63
CA MET A 1 -11.03 -3.56 0.67
C MET A 1 -9.53 -3.84 0.68
N ILE A 2 -8.87 -3.44 1.75
CA ILE A 2 -7.41 -3.62 1.87
C ILE A 2 -7.12 -5.02 2.42
N THR A 3 -6.29 -5.75 1.70
CA THR A 3 -5.90 -7.09 2.11
C THR A 3 -4.42 -7.13 2.45
N THR A 4 -4.04 -8.13 3.23
CA THR A 4 -2.62 -8.31 3.57
C THR A 4 -1.78 -8.50 2.31
N GLU A 5 -2.35 -9.12 1.30
CA GLU A 5 -1.64 -9.34 0.03
C GLU A 5 -1.30 -8.03 -0.66
N LEU A 6 -2.22 -7.08 -0.66
CA LEU A 6 -1.95 -5.77 -1.24
C LEU A 6 -0.85 -5.03 -0.49
N ILE A 7 -0.90 -5.11 0.82
CA ILE A 7 0.11 -4.48 1.66
C ILE A 7 1.47 -5.09 1.38
N LYS A 8 1.53 -6.40 1.31
CA LYS A 8 2.77 -7.12 1.05
C LYS A 8 3.33 -6.80 -0.32
N GLN A 9 2.45 -6.74 -1.31
CA GLN A 9 2.85 -6.42 -2.67
C GLN A 9 3.43 -5.01 -2.74
N LEU A 10 2.77 -4.06 -2.11
CA LEU A 10 3.23 -2.69 -2.11
C LEU A 10 4.56 -2.54 -1.39
N ARG A 11 4.73 -3.26 -0.30
CA ARG A 11 5.99 -3.25 0.43
C ARG A 11 7.13 -3.78 -0.43
N ASP A 12 6.88 -4.87 -1.16
CA ASP A 12 7.90 -5.46 -2.01
C ASP A 12 8.28 -4.52 -3.16
N GLU A 13 7.34 -3.77 -3.67
CA GLU A 13 7.59 -2.88 -4.80
C GLU A 13 8.27 -1.59 -4.38
N THR A 14 7.93 -1.07 -3.22
CA THR A 14 8.42 0.24 -2.77
C THR A 14 9.52 0.15 -1.73
N GLY A 15 9.54 -0.92 -0.96
CA GLY A 15 10.54 -1.07 0.10
C GLY A 15 10.22 -0.30 1.36
N VAL A 16 9.04 0.33 1.44
CA VAL A 16 8.64 1.03 2.66
C VAL A 16 8.04 0.06 3.66
N SER A 17 7.85 0.52 4.91
CA SER A 17 7.36 -0.35 5.96
C SER A 17 5.92 -0.78 5.72
N VAL A 18 5.55 -1.91 6.32
CA VAL A 18 4.20 -2.46 6.20
C VAL A 18 3.16 -1.46 6.70
N MET A 19 3.46 -0.76 7.78
CA MET A 19 2.52 0.21 8.35
C MET A 19 2.27 1.37 7.40
N GLN A 20 3.31 1.84 6.73
CA GLN A 20 3.15 2.92 5.76
C GLN A 20 2.39 2.47 4.53
N CYS A 21 2.62 1.25 4.10
CA CYS A 21 1.86 0.69 2.98
C CYS A 21 0.38 0.59 3.32
N LYS A 22 0.07 0.15 4.52
CA LYS A 22 -1.31 0.06 4.97
C LYS A 22 -1.97 1.43 4.98
N LYS A 23 -1.29 2.42 5.52
CA LYS A 23 -1.80 3.78 5.58
C LYS A 23 -2.07 4.34 4.19
N ALA A 24 -1.13 4.16 3.29
CA ALA A 24 -1.28 4.64 1.92
C ALA A 24 -2.46 3.99 1.23
N LEU A 25 -2.62 2.68 1.40
CA LEU A 25 -3.74 1.97 0.81
C LEU A 25 -5.08 2.43 1.38
N GLU A 26 -5.11 2.72 2.68
CA GLU A 26 -6.33 3.23 3.29
C GLU A 26 -6.70 4.59 2.75
N GLU A 27 -5.73 5.43 2.52
CA GLU A 27 -5.99 6.77 1.99
C GLU A 27 -6.55 6.75 0.58
N VAL A 28 -6.17 5.78 -0.21
CA VAL A 28 -6.60 5.69 -1.61
C VAL A 28 -7.66 4.62 -1.84
N GLY A 29 -8.25 4.12 -0.76
CA GLY A 29 -9.35 3.15 -0.88
C GLY A 29 -8.94 1.79 -1.40
N GLY A 30 -7.70 1.39 -1.19
CA GLY A 30 -7.22 0.08 -1.61
C GLY A 30 -6.66 0.03 -3.02
N ASP A 31 -6.51 1.18 -3.68
CA ASP A 31 -5.95 1.23 -5.02
C ASP A 31 -4.43 1.22 -4.94
N ILE A 32 -3.82 0.11 -5.32
CA ILE A 32 -2.38 -0.05 -5.18
C ILE A 32 -1.58 0.90 -6.04
N GLU A 33 -2.09 1.25 -7.22
CA GLU A 33 -1.40 2.19 -8.09
C GLU A 33 -1.36 3.58 -7.49
N LYS A 34 -2.46 4.02 -6.92
CA LYS A 34 -2.52 5.33 -6.26
C LYS A 34 -1.71 5.32 -4.98
N ALA A 35 -1.71 4.21 -4.25
CA ALA A 35 -0.91 4.09 -3.04
C ALA A 35 0.58 4.23 -3.36
N ARG A 36 0.99 3.69 -4.49
CA ARG A 36 2.36 3.79 -4.96
C ARG A 36 2.76 5.23 -5.21
N ILE A 37 1.84 6.01 -5.75
CA ILE A 37 2.07 7.43 -6.03
C ILE A 37 2.17 8.23 -4.73
N VAL A 38 1.32 7.88 -3.74
CA VAL A 38 1.33 8.57 -2.44
C VAL A 38 2.64 8.32 -1.70
N LEU A 39 3.20 7.14 -1.86
CA LEU A 39 4.48 6.82 -1.26
C LEU A 39 5.62 7.41 -2.07
#